data_dc4fbe023c1b88376a87f296e0168ac6
#
_entry.id   dc4fbe023c1b88376a87f296e0168ac6
#
_cell.length_a   1.000
_cell.length_b   1.000
_cell.length_c   1.000
_cell.angle_alpha   90.00
_cell.angle_beta   90.00
_cell.angle_gamma   90.00
#
_symmetry.space_group_name_H-M   'P 1'
#
loop_
_entity.id
_entity.type
_entity.pdbx_description
1 polymer ?
#
loop_
_entity_poly.entity_id
_entity_poly.type
_entity_poly.pdbx_seq_one_letter_code
_entity_poly.pdbx_strand_id
1 'polypeptide(L)'
;MKFNGPEVIIGRPYKTRACNLEEYGAYPQEIYQDFTWAITAGASRLKRERITTFADDGNKRTQTRDYIYCPQNSGDLFDSPVETTVWFATRHLNPIRIRTTTGSSETIEHFIYPEEAKDSITEDLGQDFLLQLHALNNLIAYKRICGADTTTLRNVYSGLAVQKVQTWNPVLSNFEDRLSYTYTPYGNISSVTSDGSTTSYLWSYYNQHPVFKMEGMTLDEIIKKTQSDGTWITDMEKQGAYTTTAATYMKML
;
A
#
# COMPACT_ATOMS: atom_id res chain seq x y z
N MET A 1 1.29 -23.66 21.60
CA MET A 1 1.19 -23.44 20.14
C MET A 1 0.13 -24.37 19.59
N LYS A 2 -0.83 -23.92 18.79
CA LYS A 2 -1.89 -24.74 18.21
C LYS A 2 -1.85 -24.58 16.69
N PHE A 3 -1.95 -25.68 15.97
CA PHE A 3 -1.82 -25.72 14.52
C PHE A 3 -3.17 -26.01 13.87
N ASN A 4 -3.47 -25.31 12.78
CA ASN A 4 -4.66 -25.53 11.97
C ASN A 4 -4.22 -26.06 10.61
N GLY A 5 -4.81 -27.18 10.20
CA GLY A 5 -4.51 -27.83 8.93
C GLY A 5 -3.87 -29.19 9.07
N PRO A 6 -3.72 -29.94 7.97
CA PRO A 6 -3.15 -31.28 7.95
C PRO A 6 -1.64 -31.32 8.19
N GLU A 7 -0.95 -30.18 8.01
CA GLU A 7 0.49 -30.07 8.19
C GLU A 7 0.85 -29.28 9.44
N VAL A 8 1.96 -29.65 10.05
CA VAL A 8 2.48 -28.96 11.24
C VAL A 8 3.20 -27.68 10.81
N ILE A 9 2.71 -26.53 11.25
CA ILE A 9 3.31 -25.23 11.02
C ILE A 9 4.18 -24.88 12.23
N ILE A 10 5.47 -25.14 12.14
CA ILE A 10 6.41 -24.91 13.25
C ILE A 10 6.83 -23.43 13.30
N GLY A 11 6.87 -22.86 14.50
CA GLY A 11 7.39 -21.51 14.73
C GLY A 11 6.40 -20.38 14.45
N ARG A 12 5.16 -20.66 14.05
CA ARG A 12 4.13 -19.64 13.87
C ARG A 12 3.37 -19.38 15.18
N PRO A 13 3.14 -18.12 15.55
CA PRO A 13 2.38 -17.82 16.75
C PRO A 13 0.91 -18.24 16.55
N TYR A 14 0.38 -18.92 17.54
CA TYR A 14 -1.04 -19.25 17.59
C TYR A 14 -1.81 -18.26 18.46
N LYS A 15 -1.22 -17.89 19.59
CA LYS A 15 -1.80 -16.96 20.54
C LYS A 15 -0.69 -16.18 21.23
N THR A 16 -0.88 -14.89 21.35
CA THR A 16 -0.03 -14.02 22.14
C THR A 16 -0.86 -13.27 23.16
N ARG A 17 -0.26 -12.96 24.30
CA ARG A 17 -0.84 -12.13 25.34
C ARG A 17 0.15 -11.01 25.65
N ALA A 18 -0.31 -9.78 25.55
CA ALA A 18 0.40 -8.62 26.04
C ALA A 18 -0.41 -7.96 27.16
N CYS A 19 0.22 -7.72 28.29
CA CYS A 19 -0.37 -6.99 29.41
C CYS A 19 0.39 -5.68 29.54
N ASN A 20 -0.30 -4.54 29.44
CA ASN A 20 0.24 -3.27 29.86
C ASN A 20 0.07 -3.17 31.39
N LEU A 21 1.17 -3.24 32.10
CA LEU A 21 1.22 -2.84 33.51
C LEU A 21 1.39 -1.33 33.52
N GLU A 22 0.31 -0.58 33.62
CA GLU A 22 0.43 0.83 33.89
C GLU A 22 0.82 1.04 35.34
N GLU A 23 1.78 1.95 35.56
CA GLU A 23 2.39 2.26 36.87
C GLU A 23 1.42 2.83 37.93
N TYR A 24 0.15 3.01 37.62
CA TYR A 24 -0.79 3.77 38.46
C TYR A 24 -2.13 3.08 38.71
N GLY A 25 -2.14 1.79 39.02
CA GLY A 25 -3.30 1.16 39.64
C GLY A 25 -4.58 1.07 38.80
N ALA A 26 -4.51 1.43 37.53
CA ALA A 26 -5.56 1.13 36.57
C ALA A 26 -5.52 -0.36 36.22
N TYR A 27 -6.66 -0.96 35.99
CA TYR A 27 -6.77 -2.37 35.60
C TYR A 27 -5.90 -2.61 34.36
N PRO A 28 -5.04 -3.64 34.36
CA PRO A 28 -4.18 -3.91 33.23
C PRO A 28 -5.04 -4.16 32.00
N GLN A 29 -4.83 -3.37 30.95
CA GLN A 29 -5.41 -3.65 29.65
C GLN A 29 -4.78 -4.93 29.12
N GLU A 30 -5.54 -6.02 29.09
CA GLU A 30 -5.09 -7.26 28.50
C GLU A 30 -5.43 -7.29 27.03
N ILE A 31 -4.42 -7.52 26.19
CA ILE A 31 -4.57 -7.70 24.75
C ILE A 31 -4.35 -9.19 24.47
N TYR A 32 -5.37 -9.85 23.95
CA TYR A 32 -5.26 -11.21 23.43
C TYR A 32 -5.28 -11.16 21.91
N GLN A 33 -4.28 -11.78 21.31
CA GLN A 33 -4.22 -11.97 19.87
C GLN A 33 -4.29 -13.47 19.56
N ASP A 34 -5.34 -13.87 18.87
CA ASP A 34 -5.53 -15.21 18.36
C ASP A 34 -5.30 -15.22 16.85
N PHE A 35 -4.49 -16.16 16.37
CA PHE A 35 -4.15 -16.29 14.96
C PHE A 35 -4.63 -17.64 14.42
N THR A 36 -5.24 -17.62 13.26
CA THR A 36 -5.56 -18.81 12.49
C THR A 36 -4.78 -18.76 11.18
N TRP A 37 -4.06 -19.85 10.90
CA TRP A 37 -3.23 -19.98 9.72
C TRP A 37 -3.82 -20.99 8.75
N ALA A 38 -3.67 -20.74 7.47
CA ALA A 38 -3.99 -21.67 6.40
C ALA A 38 -2.76 -21.88 5.51
N ILE A 39 -2.69 -23.04 4.88
CA ILE A 39 -1.70 -23.31 3.85
C ILE A 39 -2.38 -23.08 2.51
N THR A 40 -1.86 -22.15 1.75
CA THR A 40 -2.39 -21.79 0.44
C THR A 40 -1.24 -21.77 -0.56
N ALA A 41 -1.35 -22.52 -1.66
CA ALA A 41 -0.30 -22.67 -2.68
C ALA A 41 1.09 -23.00 -2.08
N GLY A 42 1.13 -23.90 -1.08
CA GLY A 42 2.37 -24.32 -0.43
C GLY A 42 2.97 -23.31 0.56
N ALA A 43 2.33 -22.16 0.79
CA ALA A 43 2.76 -21.15 1.74
C ALA A 43 1.81 -21.04 2.92
N SER A 44 2.36 -20.91 4.13
CA SER A 44 1.57 -20.63 5.33
C SER A 44 1.14 -19.17 5.34
N ARG A 45 -0.16 -18.90 5.35
CA ARG A 45 -0.75 -17.56 5.32
C ARG A 45 -1.68 -17.34 6.50
N LEU A 46 -1.71 -16.10 6.98
CA LEU A 46 -2.63 -15.71 8.05
C LEU A 46 -4.06 -15.70 7.50
N LYS A 47 -4.93 -16.56 8.04
CA LYS A 47 -6.34 -16.62 7.65
C LYS A 47 -7.21 -15.72 8.52
N ARG A 48 -6.97 -15.70 9.80
CA ARG A 48 -7.72 -14.90 10.77
C ARG A 48 -6.82 -14.41 11.88
N GLU A 49 -7.02 -13.16 12.23
CA GLU A 49 -6.48 -12.53 13.43
C GLU A 49 -7.66 -12.05 14.29
N ARG A 50 -7.60 -12.33 15.58
CA ARG A 50 -8.57 -11.81 16.54
C ARG A 50 -7.82 -11.08 17.65
N ILE A 51 -8.12 -9.81 17.84
CA ILE A 51 -7.58 -8.98 18.90
C ILE A 51 -8.69 -8.71 19.89
N THR A 52 -8.50 -9.09 21.14
CA THR A 52 -9.43 -8.81 22.21
C THR A 52 -8.76 -7.89 23.21
N THR A 53 -9.37 -6.74 23.46
CA THR A 53 -8.94 -5.76 24.46
C THR A 53 -9.98 -5.68 25.55
N PHE A 54 -9.52 -5.51 26.79
CA PHE A 54 -10.35 -5.25 27.96
C PHE A 54 -10.14 -3.79 28.34
N ALA A 55 -11.21 -3.03 28.31
CA ALA A 55 -11.18 -1.63 28.75
C ALA A 55 -11.27 -1.55 30.29
N ASP A 56 -10.91 -0.39 30.85
CA ASP A 56 -10.92 -0.15 32.30
C ASP A 56 -12.30 -0.33 32.94
N ASP A 57 -13.36 -0.18 32.15
CA ASP A 57 -14.75 -0.43 32.56
C ASP A 57 -15.12 -1.92 32.61
N GLY A 58 -14.16 -2.82 32.38
CA GLY A 58 -14.37 -4.27 32.28
C GLY A 58 -15.01 -4.75 30.98
N ASN A 59 -15.34 -3.84 30.06
CA ASN A 59 -15.93 -4.20 28.80
C ASN A 59 -14.91 -4.84 27.86
N LYS A 60 -15.31 -5.94 27.26
CA LYS A 60 -14.54 -6.67 26.27
C LYS A 60 -14.81 -6.07 24.87
N ARG A 61 -13.77 -5.66 24.18
CA ARG A 61 -13.82 -5.26 22.77
C ARG A 61 -13.05 -6.28 21.93
N THR A 62 -13.69 -6.80 20.91
CA THR A 62 -13.05 -7.77 20.01
C THR A 62 -13.07 -7.21 18.58
N GLN A 63 -11.89 -7.19 17.96
CA GLN A 63 -11.72 -6.95 16.54
C GLN A 63 -11.27 -8.25 15.89
N THR A 64 -11.91 -8.61 14.80
CA THR A 64 -11.54 -9.78 13.99
C THR A 64 -11.17 -9.31 12.59
N ARG A 65 -10.06 -9.83 12.06
CA ARG A 65 -9.64 -9.63 10.66
C ARG A 65 -9.58 -10.99 9.99
N ASP A 66 -10.30 -11.13 8.91
CA ASP A 66 -10.30 -12.31 8.04
C ASP A 66 -9.62 -11.95 6.72
N TYR A 67 -8.75 -12.83 6.24
CA TYR A 67 -7.91 -12.64 5.06
C TYR A 67 -8.26 -13.69 4.00
N ILE A 68 -8.46 -13.24 2.76
CA ILE A 68 -8.69 -14.08 1.59
C ILE A 68 -7.58 -13.84 0.58
N TYR A 69 -7.00 -14.92 0.08
CA TYR A 69 -5.87 -14.91 -0.85
C TYR A 69 -6.20 -15.51 -2.22
N CYS A 70 -7.41 -15.98 -2.42
CA CYS A 70 -7.82 -16.63 -3.65
C CYS A 70 -9.13 -16.05 -4.17
N PRO A 71 -9.21 -15.62 -5.44
CA PRO A 71 -10.47 -15.25 -6.06
C PRO A 71 -11.32 -16.50 -6.20
N GLN A 72 -12.51 -16.48 -5.61
CA GLN A 72 -13.49 -17.54 -5.82
C GLN A 72 -14.76 -16.96 -6.42
N ASN A 73 -15.33 -17.69 -7.34
CA ASN A 73 -16.48 -17.26 -8.13
C ASN A 73 -17.82 -17.32 -7.39
N SER A 74 -17.89 -17.70 -6.13
CA SER A 74 -19.16 -17.88 -5.44
C SER A 74 -19.10 -17.63 -3.94
N GLY A 75 -19.89 -16.66 -3.50
CA GLY A 75 -20.26 -16.49 -2.11
C GLY A 75 -19.27 -15.73 -1.23
N ASP A 76 -19.72 -15.43 -0.01
CA ASP A 76 -18.89 -14.83 1.03
C ASP A 76 -18.00 -15.90 1.65
N LEU A 77 -16.73 -15.90 1.25
CA LEU A 77 -15.76 -16.91 1.61
C LEU A 77 -15.12 -16.71 2.98
N PHE A 78 -15.42 -15.62 3.66
CA PHE A 78 -14.87 -15.36 4.98
C PHE A 78 -15.23 -16.45 5.98
N ASP A 79 -16.42 -17.01 5.87
CA ASP A 79 -16.93 -18.04 6.78
C ASP A 79 -16.74 -19.47 6.24
N SER A 80 -16.19 -19.64 5.05
CA SER A 80 -15.89 -20.97 4.53
C SER A 80 -14.77 -21.63 5.34
N PRO A 81 -15.02 -22.83 5.92
CA PRO A 81 -14.00 -23.55 6.68
C PRO A 81 -12.87 -24.12 5.80
N VAL A 82 -13.08 -24.12 4.49
CA VAL A 82 -12.15 -24.76 3.55
C VAL A 82 -11.83 -23.81 2.42
N GLU A 83 -10.63 -23.27 2.39
CA GLU A 83 -10.03 -22.74 1.16
C GLU A 83 -9.67 -23.92 0.26
N THR A 84 -10.70 -24.56 -0.32
CA THR A 84 -10.55 -25.82 -1.05
C THR A 84 -9.85 -25.67 -2.37
N THR A 85 -9.60 -24.47 -2.84
CA THR A 85 -9.00 -24.23 -4.14
C THR A 85 -7.59 -23.65 -4.03
N VAL A 86 -6.74 -24.37 -3.34
CA VAL A 86 -5.28 -24.14 -3.29
C VAL A 86 -4.65 -23.96 -4.68
N TRP A 87 -5.25 -24.52 -5.68
CA TRP A 87 -4.76 -24.52 -7.07
C TRP A 87 -4.92 -23.20 -7.81
N PHE A 88 -5.80 -22.32 -7.32
CA PHE A 88 -6.08 -21.02 -7.95
C PHE A 88 -5.69 -19.83 -7.06
N ALA A 89 -4.89 -20.10 -6.03
CA ALA A 89 -4.32 -19.01 -5.27
C ALA A 89 -3.47 -18.14 -6.17
N THR A 90 -3.63 -16.84 -6.01
CA THR A 90 -2.80 -15.85 -6.68
C THR A 90 -1.32 -16.17 -6.51
N ARG A 91 -0.50 -15.92 -7.52
CA ARG A 91 0.96 -16.14 -7.46
C ARG A 91 1.63 -15.17 -6.50
N HIS A 92 1.00 -14.00 -6.25
CA HIS A 92 1.45 -13.11 -5.19
C HIS A 92 0.99 -13.62 -3.81
N LEU A 93 1.72 -13.26 -2.76
CA LEU A 93 1.47 -13.72 -1.41
C LEU A 93 0.56 -12.78 -0.60
N ASN A 94 0.01 -11.75 -1.23
CA ASN A 94 -0.81 -10.74 -0.59
C ASN A 94 -2.29 -11.15 -0.55
N PRO A 95 -3.06 -10.73 0.47
CA PRO A 95 -4.50 -10.92 0.48
C PRO A 95 -5.16 -10.07 -0.59
N ILE A 96 -6.17 -10.62 -1.26
CA ILE A 96 -7.02 -9.89 -2.21
C ILE A 96 -8.24 -9.28 -1.54
N ARG A 97 -8.59 -9.77 -0.34
CA ARG A 97 -9.68 -9.21 0.45
C ARG A 97 -9.37 -9.34 1.94
N ILE A 98 -9.70 -8.29 2.69
CA ILE A 98 -9.65 -8.28 4.16
C ILE A 98 -11.01 -7.81 4.66
N ARG A 99 -11.60 -8.57 5.60
CA ARG A 99 -12.77 -8.18 6.35
C ARG A 99 -12.36 -7.86 7.79
N THR A 100 -12.65 -6.67 8.26
CA THR A 100 -12.44 -6.27 9.65
C THR A 100 -13.78 -6.07 10.32
N THR A 101 -14.05 -6.82 11.40
CA THR A 101 -15.28 -6.72 12.18
C THR A 101 -14.95 -6.24 13.59
N THR A 102 -15.63 -5.19 14.04
CA THR A 102 -15.51 -4.64 15.40
C THR A 102 -16.92 -4.37 15.94
N GLY A 103 -17.37 -5.22 16.87
CA GLY A 103 -18.75 -5.20 17.32
C GLY A 103 -19.72 -5.47 16.17
N SER A 104 -20.64 -4.53 15.91
CA SER A 104 -21.57 -4.58 14.77
C SER A 104 -21.05 -3.88 13.52
N SER A 105 -19.89 -3.27 13.58
CA SER A 105 -19.30 -2.55 12.44
C SER A 105 -18.43 -3.49 11.61
N GLU A 106 -18.59 -3.44 10.30
CA GLU A 106 -17.81 -4.19 9.35
C GLU A 106 -17.15 -3.26 8.34
N THR A 107 -15.89 -3.54 8.03
CA THR A 107 -15.14 -2.91 6.94
C THR A 107 -14.59 -4.00 6.04
N ILE A 108 -14.84 -3.88 4.74
CA ILE A 108 -14.31 -4.79 3.72
C ILE A 108 -13.34 -4.01 2.83
N GLU A 109 -12.15 -4.56 2.68
CA GLU A 109 -11.09 -4.03 1.83
C GLU A 109 -10.83 -5.03 0.70
N HIS A 110 -10.82 -4.55 -0.54
CA HIS A 110 -10.47 -5.33 -1.73
C HIS A 110 -9.18 -4.78 -2.30
N PHE A 111 -8.29 -5.67 -2.65
CA PHE A 111 -7.00 -5.36 -3.26
C PHE A 111 -6.95 -6.06 -4.62
N ILE A 112 -6.63 -5.33 -5.66
CA ILE A 112 -6.54 -5.82 -7.04
C ILE A 112 -5.09 -5.66 -7.48
N TYR A 113 -4.44 -6.77 -7.76
CA TYR A 113 -3.08 -6.85 -8.26
C TYR A 113 -3.08 -7.11 -9.76
N PRO A 114 -1.93 -7.13 -10.46
CA PRO A 114 -1.88 -7.28 -11.91
C PRO A 114 -2.63 -8.51 -12.45
N GLU A 115 -2.61 -9.64 -11.74
CA GLU A 115 -3.31 -10.85 -12.16
C GLU A 115 -4.84 -10.68 -12.15
N GLU A 116 -5.39 -10.11 -11.06
CA GLU A 116 -6.82 -9.85 -10.95
C GLU A 116 -7.26 -8.69 -11.87
N ALA A 117 -6.38 -7.70 -12.06
CA ALA A 117 -6.66 -6.53 -12.91
C ALA A 117 -6.85 -6.94 -14.37
N LYS A 118 -6.06 -7.89 -14.87
CA LYS A 118 -6.15 -8.37 -16.25
C LYS A 118 -7.56 -8.84 -16.62
N ASP A 119 -8.23 -9.51 -15.68
CA ASP A 119 -9.55 -10.09 -15.92
C ASP A 119 -10.71 -9.18 -15.53
N SER A 120 -10.45 -8.14 -14.72
CA SER A 120 -11.47 -7.29 -14.11
C SER A 120 -11.44 -5.82 -14.52
N ILE A 121 -10.32 -5.34 -15.06
CA ILE A 121 -10.13 -3.93 -15.47
C ILE A 121 -9.81 -3.89 -16.95
N THR A 122 -10.68 -3.22 -17.72
CA THR A 122 -10.51 -3.10 -19.18
C THR A 122 -9.57 -1.97 -19.59
N GLU A 123 -9.37 -1.00 -18.71
CA GLU A 123 -8.48 0.13 -18.94
C GLU A 123 -7.03 -0.28 -18.67
N ASP A 124 -6.11 0.15 -19.53
CA ASP A 124 -4.68 -0.08 -19.31
C ASP A 124 -4.15 0.85 -18.20
N LEU A 125 -3.91 0.26 -17.04
CA LEU A 125 -3.27 0.90 -15.89
C LEU A 125 -1.80 0.48 -15.73
N GLY A 126 -1.22 -0.20 -16.73
CA GLY A 126 0.13 -0.77 -16.71
C GLY A 126 0.19 -2.22 -16.23
N GLN A 127 -0.97 -2.87 -15.98
CA GLN A 127 -1.04 -4.23 -15.45
C GLN A 127 -0.35 -5.26 -16.34
N ASP A 128 -0.48 -5.15 -17.65
CA ASP A 128 0.13 -6.10 -18.60
C ASP A 128 1.66 -6.02 -18.57
N PHE A 129 2.21 -4.83 -18.45
CA PHE A 129 3.65 -4.64 -18.32
C PHE A 129 4.17 -5.21 -17.00
N LEU A 130 3.46 -4.98 -15.89
CA LEU A 130 3.80 -5.55 -14.59
C LEU A 130 3.76 -7.08 -14.60
N LEU A 131 2.79 -7.68 -15.30
CA LEU A 131 2.70 -9.13 -15.47
C LEU A 131 3.90 -9.68 -16.26
N GLN A 132 4.32 -9.01 -17.34
CA GLN A 132 5.49 -9.40 -18.13
C GLN A 132 6.78 -9.39 -17.29
N LEU A 133 6.89 -8.46 -16.35
CA LEU A 133 8.04 -8.35 -15.45
C LEU A 133 7.90 -9.19 -14.17
N HIS A 134 6.83 -9.97 -14.02
CA HIS A 134 6.51 -10.71 -12.79
C HIS A 134 6.43 -9.81 -11.54
N ALA A 135 6.08 -8.54 -11.71
CA ALA A 135 5.89 -7.57 -10.64
C ALA A 135 4.48 -7.72 -10.02
N LEU A 136 4.19 -8.91 -9.51
CA LEU A 136 2.84 -9.34 -9.12
C LEU A 136 2.32 -8.69 -7.83
N ASN A 137 3.20 -8.09 -7.04
CA ASN A 137 2.85 -7.46 -5.75
C ASN A 137 2.47 -5.98 -5.88
N ASN A 138 2.49 -5.42 -7.09
CA ASN A 138 2.13 -4.03 -7.32
C ASN A 138 0.62 -3.86 -7.25
N LEU A 139 0.15 -3.01 -6.35
CA LEU A 139 -1.29 -2.77 -6.17
C LEU A 139 -1.83 -1.92 -7.33
N ILE A 140 -2.76 -2.47 -8.11
CA ILE A 140 -3.43 -1.75 -9.22
C ILE A 140 -4.62 -0.95 -8.69
N ALA A 141 -5.48 -1.58 -7.89
CA ALA A 141 -6.63 -0.90 -7.33
C ALA A 141 -6.93 -1.37 -5.90
N TYR A 142 -7.59 -0.49 -5.17
CA TYR A 142 -8.03 -0.71 -3.80
C TYR A 142 -9.45 -0.18 -3.64
N LYS A 143 -10.31 -0.97 -3.00
CA LYS A 143 -11.66 -0.58 -2.66
C LYS A 143 -11.91 -0.87 -1.18
N ARG A 144 -12.39 0.13 -0.46
CA ARG A 144 -12.80 0.00 0.94
C ARG A 144 -14.30 0.27 1.05
N ILE A 145 -15.01 -0.61 1.73
CA ILE A 145 -16.44 -0.50 2.02
C ILE A 145 -16.60 -0.48 3.54
N CYS A 146 -17.25 0.55 4.07
CA CYS A 146 -17.54 0.70 5.49
C CYS A 146 -18.98 1.18 5.64
N GLY A 147 -19.91 0.24 5.94
CA GLY A 147 -21.33 0.53 5.90
C GLY A 147 -21.78 1.00 4.51
N ALA A 148 -22.33 2.22 4.42
CA ALA A 148 -22.73 2.83 3.16
C ALA A 148 -21.58 3.52 2.42
N ASP A 149 -20.46 3.78 3.09
CA ASP A 149 -19.34 4.52 2.52
C ASP A 149 -18.45 3.59 1.70
N THR A 150 -18.15 4.03 0.49
CA THR A 150 -17.22 3.31 -0.40
C THR A 150 -16.15 4.27 -0.89
N THR A 151 -14.90 3.86 -0.71
CA THR A 151 -13.74 4.56 -1.27
C THR A 151 -13.05 3.63 -2.27
N THR A 152 -12.78 4.14 -3.47
CA THR A 152 -12.04 3.39 -4.49
C THR A 152 -10.84 4.21 -4.94
N LEU A 153 -9.67 3.58 -4.90
CA LEU A 153 -8.40 4.12 -5.37
C LEU A 153 -7.86 3.23 -6.49
N ARG A 154 -7.11 3.82 -7.41
CA ARG A 154 -6.32 3.05 -8.37
C ARG A 154 -4.98 3.72 -8.67
N ASN A 155 -4.01 2.91 -9.00
CA ASN A 155 -2.68 3.34 -9.41
C ASN A 155 -2.54 3.14 -10.92
N VAL A 156 -2.04 4.15 -11.60
CA VAL A 156 -1.63 4.06 -13.01
C VAL A 156 -0.12 3.95 -13.03
N TYR A 157 0.38 2.93 -13.70
CA TYR A 157 1.81 2.64 -13.79
C TYR A 157 2.40 3.05 -15.13
N SER A 158 3.65 3.46 -15.12
CA SER A 158 4.51 3.53 -16.30
C SER A 158 5.78 2.75 -15.97
N GLY A 159 5.96 1.62 -16.62
CA GLY A 159 6.94 0.65 -16.19
C GLY A 159 6.64 0.11 -14.79
N LEU A 160 7.62 0.15 -13.91
CA LEU A 160 7.47 -0.25 -12.49
C LEU A 160 7.03 0.90 -11.57
N ALA A 161 7.00 2.12 -12.08
CA ALA A 161 6.73 3.32 -11.29
C ALA A 161 5.25 3.72 -11.35
N VAL A 162 4.69 4.09 -10.19
CA VAL A 162 3.34 4.68 -10.12
C VAL A 162 3.39 6.09 -10.70
N GLN A 163 2.72 6.32 -11.82
CA GLN A 163 2.58 7.65 -12.41
C GLN A 163 1.48 8.48 -11.76
N LYS A 164 0.36 7.82 -11.42
CA LYS A 164 -0.80 8.51 -10.84
C LYS A 164 -1.46 7.64 -9.78
N VAL A 165 -1.99 8.30 -8.77
CA VAL A 165 -2.97 7.73 -7.85
C VAL A 165 -4.29 8.46 -8.09
N GLN A 166 -5.32 7.70 -8.39
CA GLN A 166 -6.64 8.23 -8.72
C GLN A 166 -7.68 7.76 -7.72
N THR A 167 -8.67 8.61 -7.46
CA THR A 167 -9.81 8.30 -6.60
C THR A 167 -11.10 8.34 -7.41
N TRP A 168 -11.99 7.40 -7.18
CA TRP A 168 -13.33 7.42 -7.78
C TRP A 168 -14.14 8.59 -7.23
N ASN A 169 -14.64 9.43 -8.12
CA ASN A 169 -15.61 10.48 -7.80
C ASN A 169 -17.02 9.99 -8.18
N PRO A 170 -17.90 9.69 -7.19
CA PRO A 170 -19.24 9.18 -7.49
C PRO A 170 -20.16 10.23 -8.14
N VAL A 171 -19.89 11.51 -7.93
CA VAL A 171 -20.69 12.61 -8.52
C VAL A 171 -20.44 12.72 -10.02
N LEU A 172 -19.19 12.65 -10.43
CA LEU A 172 -18.77 12.75 -11.82
C LEU A 172 -18.72 11.39 -12.52
N SER A 173 -18.90 10.29 -11.77
CA SER A 173 -18.80 8.92 -12.27
C SER A 173 -17.49 8.65 -13.04
N ASN A 174 -16.39 9.19 -12.55
CA ASN A 174 -15.06 9.03 -13.13
C ASN A 174 -13.96 8.93 -12.06
N PHE A 175 -12.77 8.57 -12.47
CA PHE A 175 -11.57 8.65 -11.64
C PHE A 175 -10.89 10.01 -11.81
N GLU A 176 -10.52 10.62 -10.69
CA GLU A 176 -9.80 11.89 -10.63
C GLU A 176 -8.37 11.68 -10.11
N ASP A 177 -7.42 12.36 -10.72
CA ASP A 177 -6.03 12.34 -10.27
C ASP A 177 -5.93 13.02 -8.91
N ARG A 178 -5.45 12.29 -7.89
CA ARG A 178 -5.14 12.83 -6.55
C ARG A 178 -3.67 13.10 -6.39
N LEU A 179 -2.85 12.18 -6.91
CA LEU A 179 -1.40 12.33 -6.93
C LEU A 179 -0.92 12.05 -8.34
N SER A 180 0.03 12.85 -8.80
CA SER A 180 0.77 12.62 -10.03
C SER A 180 2.25 12.70 -9.73
N TYR A 181 3.01 11.74 -10.26
CA TYR A 181 4.45 11.63 -10.03
C TYR A 181 5.21 11.80 -11.33
N THR A 182 6.34 12.47 -11.26
CA THR A 182 7.37 12.41 -12.28
C THR A 182 8.67 11.85 -11.69
N TYR A 183 9.51 11.29 -12.54
CA TYR A 183 10.71 10.60 -12.10
C TYR A 183 11.94 11.11 -12.84
N THR A 184 13.08 11.07 -12.16
CA THR A 184 14.38 11.26 -12.80
C THR A 184 14.69 10.08 -13.72
N PRO A 185 15.64 10.20 -14.65
CA PRO A 185 16.11 9.07 -15.47
C PRO A 185 16.61 7.87 -14.65
N TYR A 186 16.90 8.07 -13.37
CA TYR A 186 17.40 7.06 -12.45
C TYR A 186 16.28 6.41 -11.59
N GLY A 187 15.02 6.80 -11.80
CA GLY A 187 13.87 6.22 -11.12
C GLY A 187 13.50 6.87 -9.79
N ASN A 188 14.17 7.94 -9.38
CA ASN A 188 13.78 8.69 -8.19
C ASN A 188 12.65 9.67 -8.50
N ILE A 189 11.80 9.96 -7.52
CA ILE A 189 10.74 10.95 -7.67
C ILE A 189 11.36 12.33 -7.90
N SER A 190 11.05 12.96 -9.04
CA SER A 190 11.46 14.34 -9.35
C SER A 190 10.38 15.35 -8.97
N SER A 191 9.09 14.99 -9.08
CA SER A 191 8.02 15.81 -8.53
C SER A 191 6.81 14.97 -8.10
N VAL A 192 6.04 15.55 -7.19
CA VAL A 192 4.72 15.05 -6.77
C VAL A 192 3.73 16.21 -6.87
N THR A 193 2.66 16.03 -7.62
CA THR A 193 1.55 16.99 -7.68
C THR A 193 0.36 16.40 -6.92
N SER A 194 -0.19 17.16 -5.97
CA SER A 194 -1.37 16.84 -5.19
C SER A 194 -2.29 18.05 -5.14
N ASP A 195 -3.54 17.86 -5.51
CA ASP A 195 -4.58 18.92 -5.46
C ASP A 195 -4.13 20.25 -6.10
N GLY A 196 -3.42 20.15 -7.23
CA GLY A 196 -2.91 21.31 -7.97
C GLY A 196 -1.64 21.95 -7.41
N SER A 197 -1.12 21.47 -6.28
CA SER A 197 0.16 21.91 -5.73
C SER A 197 1.27 20.91 -6.08
N THR A 198 2.40 21.39 -6.56
CA THR A 198 3.55 20.56 -6.94
C THR A 198 4.68 20.72 -5.93
N THR A 199 5.23 19.61 -5.51
CA THR A 199 6.49 19.53 -4.74
C THR A 199 7.55 18.90 -5.62
N SER A 200 8.67 19.59 -5.84
CA SER A 200 9.80 19.11 -6.63
C SER A 200 10.98 18.74 -5.75
N TYR A 201 11.74 17.75 -6.20
CA TYR A 201 12.92 17.22 -5.52
C TYR A 201 14.13 17.27 -6.44
N LEU A 202 15.24 17.76 -5.94
CA LEU A 202 16.52 17.70 -6.63
C LEU A 202 17.42 16.69 -5.91
N TRP A 203 18.09 15.88 -6.70
CA TRP A 203 18.91 14.77 -6.23
C TRP A 203 20.39 15.02 -6.48
N SER A 204 21.24 14.42 -5.66
CA SER A 204 22.69 14.44 -5.81
C SER A 204 23.30 13.15 -5.26
N TYR A 205 24.62 13.08 -5.18
CA TYR A 205 25.36 11.91 -4.70
C TYR A 205 25.00 10.63 -5.48
N TYR A 206 25.07 10.72 -6.83
CA TYR A 206 24.69 9.63 -7.73
C TYR A 206 23.21 9.22 -7.55
N ASN A 207 22.33 10.21 -7.39
CA ASN A 207 20.90 10.01 -7.13
C ASN A 207 20.54 9.24 -5.86
N GLN A 208 21.45 9.18 -4.89
CA GLN A 208 21.17 8.47 -3.64
C GLN A 208 20.47 9.33 -2.60
N HIS A 209 20.63 10.66 -2.65
CA HIS A 209 20.10 11.57 -1.65
C HIS A 209 19.33 12.73 -2.27
N PRO A 210 18.09 13.02 -1.81
CA PRO A 210 17.45 14.28 -2.12
C PRO A 210 18.18 15.39 -1.37
N VAL A 211 18.64 16.39 -2.12
CA VAL A 211 19.39 17.53 -1.55
C VAL A 211 18.56 18.79 -1.46
N PHE A 212 17.43 18.83 -2.16
CA PHE A 212 16.53 19.96 -2.14
C PHE A 212 15.08 19.51 -2.34
N LYS A 213 14.18 20.09 -1.56
CA LYS A 213 12.72 19.96 -1.68
C LYS A 213 12.13 21.36 -1.88
N MET A 214 11.27 21.52 -2.86
CA MET A 214 10.63 22.79 -3.17
C MET A 214 9.13 22.60 -3.32
N GLU A 215 8.37 23.38 -2.59
CA GLU A 215 6.91 23.34 -2.61
C GLU A 215 6.35 24.46 -3.49
N GLY A 216 5.29 24.15 -4.23
CA GLY A 216 4.60 25.11 -5.10
C GLY A 216 5.34 25.43 -6.40
N MET A 217 6.30 24.60 -6.83
CA MET A 217 7.09 24.87 -8.04
C MET A 217 7.46 23.59 -8.77
N THR A 218 7.28 23.58 -10.08
CA THR A 218 7.71 22.51 -10.98
C THR A 218 9.20 22.62 -11.33
N LEU A 219 9.80 21.55 -11.86
CA LEU A 219 11.19 21.61 -12.34
C LEU A 219 11.37 22.63 -13.47
N ASP A 220 10.39 22.77 -14.36
CA ASP A 220 10.44 23.75 -15.45
C ASP A 220 10.43 25.20 -14.92
N GLU A 221 9.64 25.46 -13.88
CA GLU A 221 9.61 26.77 -13.21
C GLU A 221 10.93 27.06 -12.48
N ILE A 222 11.55 26.03 -11.91
CA ILE A 222 12.88 26.13 -11.30
C ILE A 222 13.92 26.54 -12.36
N ILE A 223 13.96 25.84 -13.48
CA ILE A 223 14.85 26.12 -14.60
C ILE A 223 14.64 27.57 -15.11
N LYS A 224 13.39 27.95 -15.33
CA LYS A 224 13.02 29.28 -15.76
C LYS A 224 13.44 30.37 -14.76
N LYS A 225 13.20 30.15 -13.48
CA LYS A 225 13.54 31.10 -12.42
C LYS A 225 15.04 31.26 -12.24
N THR A 226 15.81 30.19 -12.40
CA THR A 226 17.27 30.23 -12.36
C THR A 226 17.90 30.75 -13.66
N GLN A 227 17.09 31.03 -14.66
CA GLN A 227 17.55 31.48 -15.99
C GLN A 227 18.64 30.56 -16.59
N SER A 228 18.50 29.26 -16.33
CA SER A 228 19.44 28.22 -16.75
C SER A 228 18.81 27.35 -17.85
N ASP A 229 19.62 26.50 -18.45
CA ASP A 229 19.16 25.44 -19.36
C ASP A 229 18.80 24.14 -18.64
N GLY A 230 18.92 24.11 -17.29
CA GLY A 230 18.64 22.95 -16.45
C GLY A 230 19.75 21.90 -16.42
N THR A 231 20.84 22.05 -17.16
CA THR A 231 21.94 21.07 -17.19
C THR A 231 22.58 20.87 -15.81
N TRP A 232 22.61 21.92 -15.00
CA TRP A 232 23.13 21.86 -13.64
C TRP A 232 22.39 20.86 -12.74
N ILE A 233 21.07 20.64 -12.97
CA ILE A 233 20.27 19.64 -12.25
C ILE A 233 20.76 18.26 -12.62
N THR A 234 20.84 17.96 -13.91
CA THR A 234 21.31 16.67 -14.42
C THR A 234 22.77 16.40 -14.02
N ASP A 235 23.62 17.42 -14.02
CA ASP A 235 25.01 17.28 -13.61
C ASP A 235 25.13 17.01 -12.10
N MET A 236 24.30 17.66 -11.29
CA MET A 236 24.24 17.40 -9.86
C MET A 236 23.77 15.97 -9.54
N GLU A 237 22.80 15.47 -10.31
CA GLU A 237 22.31 14.09 -10.17
C GLU A 237 23.38 13.04 -10.43
N LYS A 238 24.31 13.32 -11.37
CA LYS A 238 25.39 12.42 -11.75
C LYS A 238 26.62 12.50 -10.85
N GLN A 239 26.72 13.51 -9.99
CA GLN A 239 27.94 13.74 -9.20
C GLN A 239 27.85 13.14 -7.80
N GLY A 240 29.00 12.71 -7.28
CA GLY A 240 29.12 12.19 -5.93
C GLY A 240 29.09 13.23 -4.82
N ALA A 241 28.83 14.49 -5.14
CA ALA A 241 28.76 15.56 -4.17
C ALA A 241 27.91 16.73 -4.72
N TYR A 242 27.42 17.54 -3.80
CA TYR A 242 26.73 18.78 -4.08
C TYR A 242 27.69 19.82 -4.70
N THR A 243 27.40 20.32 -5.88
CA THR A 243 28.31 21.20 -6.63
C THR A 243 28.17 22.67 -6.25
N THR A 244 29.24 23.45 -6.45
CA THR A 244 29.24 24.90 -6.27
C THR A 244 28.23 25.58 -7.22
N THR A 245 28.11 25.06 -8.45
CA THR A 245 27.15 25.55 -9.46
C THR A 245 25.72 25.34 -8.98
N ALA A 246 25.38 24.15 -8.50
CA ALA A 246 24.07 23.86 -7.92
C ALA A 246 23.77 24.77 -6.72
N ALA A 247 24.76 24.97 -5.83
CA ALA A 247 24.62 25.88 -4.69
C ALA A 247 24.32 27.32 -5.11
N THR A 248 24.89 27.78 -6.22
CA THR A 248 24.65 29.11 -6.75
C THR A 248 23.22 29.26 -7.25
N TYR A 249 22.74 28.31 -8.06
CA TYR A 249 21.37 28.36 -8.57
C TYR A 249 20.32 28.20 -7.48
N MET A 250 20.56 27.35 -6.48
CA MET A 250 19.63 27.16 -5.36
C MET A 250 19.47 28.41 -4.48
N LYS A 251 20.46 29.29 -4.42
CA LYS A 251 20.33 30.58 -3.72
C LYS A 251 19.42 31.57 -4.44
N MET A 252 19.06 31.30 -5.70
CA MET A 252 18.17 32.12 -6.52
C MET A 252 16.70 31.69 -6.37
N LEU A 253 16.45 30.54 -5.75
CA LEU A 253 15.12 29.97 -5.51
C LEU A 253 14.54 30.42 -4.19
#